data_7341229e88e3b4c0201fe33e2f419092
#
_entry.id   7341229e88e3b4c0201fe33e2f419092
#
_cell.length_a   1.000
_cell.length_b   1.000
_cell.length_c   1.000
_cell.angle_alpha   90.00
_cell.angle_beta   90.00
_cell.angle_gamma   90.00
#
_symmetry.space_group_name_H-M   'P 1'
#
loop_
_entity.id
_entity.type
_entity.pdbx_description
1 polymer ?
#
loop_
_entity_poly.entity_id
_entity_poly.type
_entity_poly.pdbx_seq_one_letter_code
_entity_poly.pdbx_strand_id
1 'polypeptide(L)'
;NISGVPLNEQELLNAIYSGTFVTAAKEVFSNSRNSNIQKWSAYIKADVKRQGFLERALQWISASKGVSIDNYMSLHRRDSNIQELLSYFDSVIDWISATFYKTYDKMCGLDWGRLYETYHKEPYDLAKLNKRVEELLADEAVTKQAGIFEYVLGGEQQPELLEIRLFEKSIKQKAYERQTKDAKTKGISNCPLCAQTDNNRKSYIYRITEMEADHVTAWSKGGKTDLANCQMLCKMHNRTKGNK
;
A
#
# COMPACT_ATOMS: atom_id res chain seq x y z
N ASN A 1 7.66 29.71 -21.41
CA ASN A 1 6.28 29.27 -21.65
C ASN A 1 5.91 29.47 -23.12
N ILE A 2 6.13 28.46 -23.96
CA ILE A 2 5.91 28.53 -25.41
C ILE A 2 4.44 28.27 -25.79
N SER A 3 3.65 27.68 -24.88
CA SER A 3 2.29 27.21 -25.15
C SER A 3 1.22 27.74 -24.17
N GLY A 4 1.54 28.72 -23.33
CA GLY A 4 0.62 29.20 -22.31
C GLY A 4 0.43 28.26 -21.09
N VAL A 5 1.06 27.10 -21.10
CA VAL A 5 1.02 26.16 -19.96
C VAL A 5 2.09 26.56 -18.95
N PRO A 6 1.76 26.75 -17.66
CA PRO A 6 2.76 27.06 -16.64
C PRO A 6 3.76 25.91 -16.46
N LEU A 7 5.01 26.26 -16.13
CA LEU A 7 6.04 25.30 -15.77
C LEU A 7 5.61 24.53 -14.51
N ASN A 8 5.89 23.24 -14.47
CA ASN A 8 5.79 22.48 -13.25
C ASN A 8 7.05 22.70 -12.38
N GLU A 9 7.02 22.19 -11.15
CA GLU A 9 8.12 22.37 -10.19
C GLU A 9 9.45 21.82 -10.72
N GLN A 10 9.46 20.64 -11.32
CA GLN A 10 10.67 20.04 -11.89
C GLN A 10 11.21 20.82 -13.09
N GLU A 11 10.34 21.34 -13.95
CA GLU A 11 10.75 22.18 -15.07
C GLU A 11 11.40 23.49 -14.59
N LEU A 12 10.89 24.06 -13.48
CA LEU A 12 11.46 25.23 -12.84
C LEU A 12 12.83 24.93 -12.22
N LEU A 13 12.96 23.84 -11.46
CA LEU A 13 14.25 23.41 -10.90
C LEU A 13 15.30 23.15 -11.99
N ASN A 14 14.91 22.54 -13.10
CA ASN A 14 15.81 22.35 -14.24
C ASN A 14 16.29 23.65 -14.89
N ALA A 15 15.49 24.70 -14.84
CA ALA A 15 15.90 26.02 -15.31
C ALA A 15 16.87 26.70 -14.33
N ILE A 16 16.59 26.60 -13.03
CA ILE A 16 17.42 27.18 -11.96
C ILE A 16 18.81 26.51 -11.91
N TYR A 17 18.83 25.18 -11.95
CA TYR A 17 20.05 24.36 -11.88
C TYR A 17 20.55 23.91 -13.25
N SER A 18 20.27 24.69 -14.30
CA SER A 18 20.77 24.37 -15.65
C SER A 18 22.28 24.13 -15.65
N GLY A 19 22.72 23.07 -16.31
CA GLY A 19 24.12 22.63 -16.35
C GLY A 19 24.28 21.29 -17.04
N THR A 20 25.51 20.77 -17.03
CA THR A 20 25.87 19.49 -17.68
C THR A 20 25.07 18.33 -17.12
N PHE A 21 24.87 18.27 -15.83
CA PHE A 21 24.06 17.23 -15.16
C PHE A 21 22.61 17.20 -15.67
N VAL A 22 21.92 18.33 -15.65
CA VAL A 22 20.50 18.41 -16.08
C VAL A 22 20.37 18.09 -17.56
N THR A 23 21.33 18.50 -18.40
CA THR A 23 21.33 18.18 -19.82
C THR A 23 21.42 16.67 -20.03
N ALA A 24 22.39 16.01 -19.41
CA ALA A 24 22.54 14.55 -19.48
C ALA A 24 21.33 13.80 -18.91
N ALA A 25 20.76 14.27 -17.80
CA ALA A 25 19.58 13.68 -17.19
C ALA A 25 18.35 13.75 -18.10
N LYS A 26 18.13 14.86 -18.78
CA LYS A 26 17.04 15.03 -19.75
C LYS A 26 17.17 14.08 -20.96
N GLU A 27 18.38 13.87 -21.45
CA GLU A 27 18.63 12.93 -22.56
C GLU A 27 18.18 11.51 -22.23
N VAL A 28 18.31 11.10 -20.98
CA VAL A 28 17.91 9.75 -20.52
C VAL A 28 16.45 9.70 -20.11
N PHE A 29 16.03 10.57 -19.19
CA PHE A 29 14.73 10.48 -18.52
C PHE A 29 13.58 11.20 -19.23
N SER A 30 13.88 12.15 -20.15
CA SER A 30 12.85 12.91 -20.87
C SER A 30 12.84 12.63 -22.38
N ASN A 31 13.58 11.63 -22.83
CA ASN A 31 13.63 11.21 -24.22
C ASN A 31 12.61 10.10 -24.48
N SER A 32 11.50 10.42 -25.13
CA SER A 32 10.44 9.45 -25.47
C SER A 32 10.89 8.28 -26.37
N ARG A 33 12.06 8.39 -26.99
CA ARG A 33 12.67 7.33 -27.80
C ARG A 33 13.52 6.36 -26.97
N ASN A 34 13.75 6.64 -25.71
CA ASN A 34 14.48 5.74 -24.82
C ASN A 34 13.64 4.48 -24.59
N SER A 35 14.17 3.33 -24.97
CA SER A 35 13.51 2.02 -24.83
C SER A 35 13.14 1.69 -23.39
N ASN A 36 13.87 2.23 -22.42
CA ASN A 36 13.61 2.00 -21.00
C ASN A 36 12.34 2.71 -20.50
N ILE A 37 11.86 3.74 -21.18
CA ILE A 37 10.62 4.46 -20.79
C ILE A 37 9.42 3.50 -20.71
N GLN A 38 9.30 2.56 -21.63
CA GLN A 38 8.23 1.58 -21.61
C GLN A 38 8.32 0.67 -20.36
N LYS A 39 9.54 0.18 -20.03
CA LYS A 39 9.78 -0.60 -18.81
C LYS A 39 9.45 0.21 -17.56
N TRP A 40 9.90 1.45 -17.49
CA TRP A 40 9.69 2.33 -16.35
C TRP A 40 8.22 2.72 -16.15
N SER A 41 7.47 2.90 -17.25
CA SER A 41 6.03 3.25 -17.22
C SER A 41 5.17 2.18 -16.55
N ALA A 42 5.65 0.95 -16.45
CA ALA A 42 4.97 -0.10 -15.70
C ALA A 42 4.90 0.18 -14.19
N TYR A 43 5.85 0.93 -13.66
CA TYR A 43 6.00 1.21 -12.23
C TYR A 43 5.79 2.68 -11.87
N ILE A 44 6.00 3.58 -12.82
CA ILE A 44 6.00 5.02 -12.58
C ILE A 44 4.91 5.69 -13.41
N LYS A 45 4.00 6.36 -12.71
CA LYS A 45 2.99 7.21 -13.35
C LYS A 45 3.60 8.58 -13.62
N ALA A 46 4.10 8.79 -14.85
CA ALA A 46 4.78 10.02 -15.21
C ALA A 46 4.53 10.41 -16.68
N ASP A 47 4.55 11.70 -16.97
CA ASP A 47 4.57 12.21 -18.33
C ASP A 47 6.01 12.50 -18.74
N VAL A 48 6.48 11.81 -19.77
CA VAL A 48 7.84 11.97 -20.34
C VAL A 48 8.09 13.41 -20.77
N LYS A 49 7.11 14.03 -21.44
CA LYS A 49 7.21 15.40 -21.98
C LYS A 49 7.29 16.45 -20.88
N ARG A 50 6.68 16.16 -19.72
CA ARG A 50 6.68 17.02 -18.53
C ARG A 50 7.78 16.62 -17.52
N GLN A 51 8.75 15.81 -17.97
CA GLN A 51 9.92 15.41 -17.19
C GLN A 51 9.61 14.58 -15.93
N GLY A 52 8.44 13.93 -15.89
CA GLY A 52 7.98 13.21 -14.71
C GLY A 52 8.86 12.03 -14.30
N PHE A 53 9.56 11.38 -15.24
CA PHE A 53 10.53 10.33 -14.90
C PHE A 53 11.79 10.91 -14.24
N LEU A 54 12.29 12.05 -14.72
CA LEU A 54 13.41 12.75 -14.09
C LEU A 54 13.04 13.21 -12.67
N GLU A 55 11.87 13.81 -12.53
CA GLU A 55 11.35 14.22 -11.23
C GLU A 55 11.32 13.04 -10.25
N ARG A 56 10.79 11.89 -10.67
CA ARG A 56 10.71 10.69 -9.84
C ARG A 56 12.09 10.14 -9.46
N ALA A 57 13.02 10.09 -10.41
CA ALA A 57 14.39 9.65 -10.17
C ALA A 57 15.09 10.56 -9.14
N LEU A 58 14.93 11.88 -9.28
CA LEU A 58 15.49 12.85 -8.34
C LEU A 58 14.83 12.76 -6.96
N GLN A 59 13.52 12.57 -6.88
CA GLN A 59 12.82 12.35 -5.61
C GLN A 59 13.38 11.13 -4.87
N TRP A 60 13.55 10.01 -5.54
CA TRP A 60 14.03 8.78 -4.91
C TRP A 60 15.48 8.90 -4.43
N ILE A 61 16.40 9.40 -5.27
CA ILE A 61 17.80 9.51 -4.87
C ILE A 61 17.99 10.58 -3.78
N SER A 62 17.27 11.68 -3.86
CA SER A 62 17.37 12.74 -2.83
C SER A 62 16.87 12.22 -1.49
N ALA A 63 15.75 11.50 -1.48
CA ALA A 63 15.20 10.86 -0.26
C ALA A 63 16.17 9.84 0.32
N SER A 64 16.81 8.99 -0.50
CA SER A 64 17.79 8.00 -0.03
C SER A 64 19.03 8.64 0.61
N LYS A 65 19.37 9.85 0.17
CA LYS A 65 20.48 10.63 0.73
C LYS A 65 20.07 11.56 1.88
N GLY A 66 18.78 11.63 2.20
CA GLY A 66 18.26 12.52 3.24
C GLY A 66 18.39 14.01 2.91
N VAL A 67 18.37 14.38 1.62
CA VAL A 67 18.46 15.77 1.14
C VAL A 67 17.21 16.14 0.31
N SER A 68 17.01 17.45 0.10
CA SER A 68 16.00 17.90 -0.85
C SER A 68 16.46 17.75 -2.29
N ILE A 69 15.53 17.67 -3.25
CA ILE A 69 15.84 17.67 -4.70
C ILE A 69 16.67 18.89 -5.06
N ASP A 70 16.29 20.05 -4.53
CA ASP A 70 16.98 21.33 -4.71
C ASP A 70 18.47 21.23 -4.31
N ASN A 71 18.74 20.70 -3.13
CA ASN A 71 20.11 20.48 -2.66
C ASN A 71 20.88 19.49 -3.52
N TYR A 72 20.24 18.37 -3.90
CA TYR A 72 20.87 17.39 -4.76
C TYR A 72 21.25 17.99 -6.13
N MET A 73 20.33 18.69 -6.76
CA MET A 73 20.57 19.34 -8.07
C MET A 73 21.63 20.44 -7.99
N SER A 74 21.66 21.20 -6.89
CA SER A 74 22.68 22.24 -6.64
C SER A 74 24.07 21.63 -6.54
N LEU A 75 24.23 20.54 -5.76
CA LEU A 75 25.50 19.86 -5.56
C LEU A 75 26.04 19.24 -6.87
N HIS A 76 25.17 18.63 -7.65
CA HIS A 76 25.52 17.90 -8.87
C HIS A 76 25.48 18.76 -10.14
N ARG A 77 25.13 20.05 -10.06
CA ARG A 77 24.89 20.92 -11.21
C ARG A 77 25.95 20.86 -12.32
N ARG A 78 27.22 20.70 -11.90
CA ARG A 78 28.39 20.71 -12.82
C ARG A 78 28.93 19.32 -13.15
N ASP A 79 28.29 18.28 -12.67
CA ASP A 79 28.73 16.92 -12.94
C ASP A 79 28.60 16.63 -14.44
N SER A 80 29.60 15.97 -14.99
CA SER A 80 29.66 15.64 -16.41
C SER A 80 28.83 14.43 -16.80
N ASN A 81 28.34 13.67 -15.82
CA ASN A 81 27.51 12.47 -16.00
C ASN A 81 26.44 12.35 -14.91
N ILE A 82 25.52 11.42 -15.13
CA ILE A 82 24.40 11.14 -14.23
C ILE A 82 24.46 9.71 -13.67
N GLN A 83 25.66 9.11 -13.64
CA GLN A 83 25.80 7.69 -13.35
C GLN A 83 25.24 7.31 -11.97
N GLU A 84 25.43 8.15 -10.98
CA GLU A 84 24.91 7.92 -9.63
C GLU A 84 23.37 7.88 -9.64
N LEU A 85 22.73 8.88 -10.25
CA LEU A 85 21.28 8.96 -10.38
C LEU A 85 20.72 7.77 -11.15
N LEU A 86 21.32 7.44 -12.28
CA LEU A 86 20.86 6.37 -13.16
C LEU A 86 21.03 4.99 -12.50
N SER A 87 22.20 4.73 -11.90
CA SER A 87 22.46 3.46 -11.21
C SER A 87 21.52 3.23 -10.03
N TYR A 88 21.25 4.27 -9.24
CA TYR A 88 20.30 4.18 -8.15
C TYR A 88 18.88 3.88 -8.67
N PHE A 89 18.44 4.64 -9.67
CA PHE A 89 17.12 4.45 -10.28
C PHE A 89 16.95 3.04 -10.86
N ASP A 90 17.95 2.57 -11.63
CA ASP A 90 17.93 1.22 -12.19
C ASP A 90 17.94 0.14 -11.09
N SER A 91 18.66 0.35 -9.99
CA SER A 91 18.63 -0.57 -8.86
C SER A 91 17.23 -0.73 -8.26
N VAL A 92 16.47 0.36 -8.14
CA VAL A 92 15.06 0.30 -7.69
C VAL A 92 14.21 -0.50 -8.69
N ILE A 93 14.30 -0.18 -9.98
CA ILE A 93 13.50 -0.84 -11.04
C ILE A 93 13.84 -2.33 -11.15
N ASP A 94 15.12 -2.68 -11.10
CA ASP A 94 15.57 -4.06 -11.19
C ASP A 94 15.16 -4.86 -9.95
N TRP A 95 15.23 -4.28 -8.76
CA TRP A 95 14.71 -4.91 -7.54
C TRP A 95 13.22 -5.22 -7.64
N ILE A 96 12.40 -4.28 -8.12
CA ILE A 96 10.96 -4.53 -8.30
C ILE A 96 10.76 -5.71 -9.27
N SER A 97 11.45 -5.68 -10.43
CA SER A 97 11.34 -6.71 -11.46
C SER A 97 11.83 -8.08 -10.99
N ALA A 98 12.82 -8.13 -10.12
CA ALA A 98 13.33 -9.37 -9.54
C ALA A 98 12.42 -9.91 -8.41
N THR A 99 11.76 -9.03 -7.67
CA THR A 99 10.90 -9.40 -6.54
C THR A 99 9.54 -9.91 -7.00
N PHE A 100 8.94 -9.25 -7.98
CA PHE A 100 7.61 -9.58 -8.48
C PHE A 100 7.67 -10.22 -9.86
N TYR A 101 7.18 -11.47 -9.98
CA TYR A 101 7.24 -12.24 -11.24
C TYR A 101 6.38 -11.67 -12.37
N LYS A 102 5.38 -10.87 -12.01
CA LYS A 102 4.47 -10.22 -12.96
C LYS A 102 4.36 -8.74 -12.64
N THR A 103 4.13 -7.96 -13.68
CA THR A 103 3.77 -6.55 -13.54
C THR A 103 2.26 -6.43 -13.47
N TYR A 104 1.77 -5.66 -12.50
CA TYR A 104 0.35 -5.40 -12.29
C TYR A 104 0.08 -3.89 -12.42
N ASP A 105 -1.07 -3.51 -12.98
CA ASP A 105 -1.46 -2.09 -13.14
C ASP A 105 -1.42 -1.31 -11.81
N LYS A 106 -1.67 -2.01 -10.69
CA LYS A 106 -1.66 -1.42 -9.35
C LYS A 106 -0.27 -1.10 -8.81
N MET A 107 0.78 -1.53 -9.49
CA MET A 107 2.17 -1.18 -9.18
C MET A 107 2.53 0.22 -9.68
N CYS A 108 1.81 0.70 -10.72
CA CYS A 108 2.09 1.98 -11.34
C CYS A 108 1.78 3.13 -10.37
N GLY A 109 2.79 3.94 -10.08
CA GLY A 109 2.69 5.15 -9.25
C GLY A 109 2.89 4.94 -7.75
N LEU A 110 3.27 3.74 -7.31
CA LEU A 110 3.71 3.53 -5.93
C LEU A 110 5.04 4.25 -5.66
N ASP A 111 5.29 4.54 -4.39
CA ASP A 111 6.58 5.10 -3.95
C ASP A 111 7.65 4.00 -3.82
N TRP A 112 8.07 3.50 -4.97
CA TRP A 112 9.03 2.39 -5.04
C TRP A 112 10.41 2.74 -4.46
N GLY A 113 10.82 4.01 -4.50
CA GLY A 113 12.06 4.44 -3.85
C GLY A 113 12.02 4.21 -2.35
N ARG A 114 10.95 4.63 -1.69
CA ARG A 114 10.74 4.39 -0.26
C ARG A 114 10.65 2.90 0.06
N LEU A 115 9.90 2.14 -0.74
CA LEU A 115 9.77 0.70 -0.55
C LEU A 115 11.12 -0.01 -0.74
N TYR A 116 11.91 0.41 -1.72
CA TYR A 116 13.27 -0.09 -1.93
C TYR A 116 14.15 0.15 -0.70
N GLU A 117 14.22 1.39 -0.22
CA GLU A 117 15.03 1.72 0.96
C GLU A 117 14.62 0.91 2.20
N THR A 118 13.32 0.63 2.33
CA THR A 118 12.78 -0.10 3.49
C THR A 118 13.01 -1.61 3.39
N TYR A 119 12.86 -2.19 2.19
CA TYR A 119 12.65 -3.63 2.05
C TYR A 119 13.66 -4.37 1.17
N HIS A 120 14.55 -3.71 0.42
CA HIS A 120 15.42 -4.40 -0.56
C HIS A 120 16.45 -5.34 0.06
N LYS A 121 16.76 -5.21 1.35
CA LYS A 121 17.69 -6.06 2.09
C LYS A 121 17.03 -7.26 2.77
N GLU A 122 15.70 -7.28 2.82
CA GLU A 122 14.96 -8.35 3.47
C GLU A 122 15.02 -9.65 2.63
N PRO A 123 15.23 -10.80 3.27
CA PRO A 123 15.21 -12.09 2.57
C PRO A 123 13.76 -12.52 2.32
N TYR A 124 13.36 -12.71 1.06
CA TYR A 124 12.03 -13.18 0.68
C TYR A 124 12.07 -14.58 0.08
N ASP A 125 11.08 -15.40 0.45
CA ASP A 125 10.66 -16.53 -0.38
C ASP A 125 9.79 -15.96 -1.52
N LEU A 126 10.42 -15.72 -2.67
CA LEU A 126 9.75 -15.07 -3.80
C LEU A 126 8.54 -15.85 -4.32
N ALA A 127 8.56 -17.18 -4.24
CA ALA A 127 7.43 -18.00 -4.67
C ALA A 127 6.23 -17.79 -3.75
N LYS A 128 6.43 -17.78 -2.44
CA LYS A 128 5.37 -17.48 -1.46
C LYS A 128 4.86 -16.05 -1.59
N LEU A 129 5.77 -15.09 -1.73
CA LEU A 129 5.43 -13.68 -1.87
C LEU A 129 4.52 -13.46 -3.10
N ASN A 130 4.92 -13.97 -4.25
CA ASN A 130 4.16 -13.79 -5.49
C ASN A 130 2.82 -14.52 -5.47
N LYS A 131 2.76 -15.73 -4.91
CA LYS A 131 1.51 -16.45 -4.70
C LYS A 131 0.58 -15.64 -3.80
N ARG A 132 1.11 -15.03 -2.73
CA ARG A 132 0.31 -14.23 -1.80
C ARG A 132 -0.23 -12.95 -2.46
N VAL A 133 0.56 -12.30 -3.30
CA VAL A 133 0.08 -11.16 -4.12
C VAL A 133 -1.11 -11.56 -4.99
N GLU A 134 -1.04 -12.72 -5.68
CA GLU A 134 -2.15 -13.20 -6.51
C GLU A 134 -3.41 -13.51 -5.69
N GLU A 135 -3.27 -14.13 -4.53
CA GLU A 135 -4.38 -14.42 -3.60
C GLU A 135 -5.07 -13.12 -3.14
N LEU A 136 -4.28 -12.11 -2.76
CA LEU A 136 -4.80 -10.82 -2.27
C LEU A 136 -5.45 -9.99 -3.38
N LEU A 137 -4.92 -10.04 -4.60
CA LEU A 137 -5.52 -9.38 -5.76
C LEU A 137 -6.88 -10.01 -6.15
N ALA A 138 -7.05 -11.30 -5.90
CA ALA A 138 -8.30 -12.02 -6.13
C ALA A 138 -9.30 -11.91 -4.97
N ASP A 139 -8.90 -11.38 -3.82
CA ASP A 139 -9.75 -11.25 -2.64
C ASP A 139 -10.63 -9.99 -2.74
N GLU A 140 -11.93 -10.18 -2.87
CA GLU A 140 -12.91 -9.08 -2.94
C GLU A 140 -12.98 -8.24 -1.65
N ALA A 141 -12.46 -8.72 -0.53
CA ALA A 141 -12.39 -7.96 0.71
C ALA A 141 -11.31 -6.88 0.66
N VAL A 142 -10.29 -7.03 -0.18
CA VAL A 142 -9.22 -6.04 -0.36
C VAL A 142 -9.73 -4.89 -1.24
N THR A 143 -9.95 -3.71 -0.65
CA THR A 143 -10.44 -2.55 -1.39
C THR A 143 -9.31 -1.69 -1.96
N LYS A 144 -8.14 -1.65 -1.30
CA LYS A 144 -6.97 -0.90 -1.75
C LYS A 144 -5.87 -1.83 -2.26
N GLN A 145 -6.06 -2.31 -3.48
CA GLN A 145 -5.13 -3.26 -4.10
C GLN A 145 -3.70 -2.72 -4.26
N ALA A 146 -3.51 -1.40 -4.35
CA ALA A 146 -2.19 -0.77 -4.40
C ALA A 146 -1.37 -1.01 -3.11
N GLY A 147 -2.02 -1.19 -1.97
CA GLY A 147 -1.37 -1.49 -0.69
C GLY A 147 -0.84 -2.92 -0.56
N ILE A 148 -1.27 -3.84 -1.44
CA ILE A 148 -0.88 -5.26 -1.39
C ILE A 148 0.64 -5.42 -1.44
N PHE A 149 1.31 -4.66 -2.30
CA PHE A 149 2.75 -4.80 -2.51
C PHE A 149 3.54 -4.43 -1.25
N GLU A 150 3.22 -3.32 -0.62
CA GLU A 150 3.84 -2.93 0.65
C GLU A 150 3.46 -3.90 1.79
N TYR A 151 2.21 -4.34 1.83
CA TYR A 151 1.73 -5.29 2.84
C TYR A 151 2.51 -6.61 2.82
N VAL A 152 2.73 -7.21 1.64
CA VAL A 152 3.48 -8.47 1.54
C VAL A 152 4.99 -8.26 1.77
N LEU A 153 5.56 -7.14 1.30
CA LEU A 153 6.96 -6.78 1.58
C LEU A 153 7.20 -6.57 3.08
N GLY A 154 6.24 -5.99 3.79
CA GLY A 154 6.28 -5.76 5.24
C GLY A 154 5.92 -7.01 6.08
N GLY A 155 5.88 -8.21 5.49
CA GLY A 155 5.59 -9.46 6.21
C GLY A 155 4.16 -9.53 6.75
N GLU A 156 3.22 -8.88 6.06
CA GLU A 156 1.78 -8.90 6.36
C GLU A 156 1.41 -8.31 7.74
N GLN A 157 2.23 -7.37 8.25
CA GLN A 157 2.03 -6.80 9.59
C GLN A 157 1.01 -5.64 9.62
N GLN A 158 0.74 -4.98 8.49
CA GLN A 158 -0.06 -3.75 8.42
C GLN A 158 -1.32 -3.94 7.54
N PRO A 159 -2.36 -4.64 8.02
CA PRO A 159 -3.58 -4.92 7.25
C PRO A 159 -4.35 -3.65 6.85
N GLU A 160 -4.12 -2.51 7.52
CA GLU A 160 -4.68 -1.20 7.17
C GLU A 160 -4.27 -0.72 5.77
N LEU A 161 -3.13 -1.18 5.24
CA LEU A 161 -2.69 -0.90 3.87
C LEU A 161 -3.66 -1.42 2.81
N LEU A 162 -4.47 -2.39 3.14
CA LEU A 162 -5.41 -3.07 2.25
C LEU A 162 -6.82 -2.49 2.30
N GLU A 163 -7.11 -1.62 3.29
CA GLU A 163 -8.45 -1.04 3.51
C GLU A 163 -9.56 -2.10 3.37
N ILE A 164 -9.45 -3.17 4.17
CA ILE A 164 -10.31 -4.35 4.05
C ILE A 164 -11.78 -3.97 4.19
N ARG A 165 -12.61 -4.51 3.29
CA ARG A 165 -14.05 -4.28 3.30
C ARG A 165 -14.65 -4.69 4.65
N LEU A 166 -15.30 -3.75 5.31
CA LEU A 166 -16.08 -4.02 6.51
C LEU A 166 -17.34 -4.82 6.15
N PHE A 167 -17.83 -5.62 7.09
CA PHE A 167 -19.11 -6.33 6.91
C PHE A 167 -20.23 -5.37 6.51
N GLU A 168 -20.97 -5.70 5.48
CA GLU A 168 -22.15 -4.95 5.05
C GLU A 168 -23.23 -4.92 6.13
N LYS A 169 -24.07 -3.87 6.12
CA LYS A 169 -25.15 -3.70 7.09
C LYS A 169 -26.08 -4.91 7.13
N SER A 170 -26.37 -5.52 5.99
CA SER A 170 -27.20 -6.73 5.86
C SER A 170 -26.58 -7.95 6.56
N ILE A 171 -25.27 -8.13 6.45
CA ILE A 171 -24.53 -9.22 7.12
C ILE A 171 -24.51 -9.00 8.62
N LYS A 172 -24.23 -7.75 9.07
CA LYS A 172 -24.27 -7.39 10.50
C LYS A 172 -25.64 -7.65 11.12
N GLN A 173 -26.70 -7.29 10.41
CA GLN A 173 -28.07 -7.50 10.87
C GLN A 173 -28.37 -9.01 11.01
N LYS A 174 -28.08 -9.81 10.00
CA LYS A 174 -28.29 -11.27 10.03
C LYS A 174 -27.46 -11.96 11.11
N ALA A 175 -26.20 -11.57 11.28
CA ALA A 175 -25.33 -12.09 12.33
C ALA A 175 -25.90 -11.76 13.73
N TYR A 176 -26.34 -10.53 13.94
CA TYR A 176 -26.97 -10.07 15.18
C TYR A 176 -28.24 -10.87 15.50
N GLU A 177 -29.14 -11.01 14.53
CA GLU A 177 -30.41 -11.75 14.71
C GLU A 177 -30.18 -13.20 15.07
N ARG A 178 -29.32 -13.90 14.28
CA ARG A 178 -28.95 -15.29 14.56
C ARG A 178 -28.39 -15.45 15.97
N GLN A 179 -27.39 -14.64 16.31
CA GLN A 179 -26.65 -14.70 17.56
C GLN A 179 -27.53 -14.35 18.76
N THR A 180 -28.42 -13.34 18.59
CA THR A 180 -29.36 -12.94 19.66
C THR A 180 -30.45 -13.99 19.89
N LYS A 181 -30.95 -14.63 18.85
CA LYS A 181 -31.91 -15.73 18.95
C LYS A 181 -31.32 -16.89 19.75
N ASP A 182 -30.11 -17.32 19.38
CA ASP A 182 -29.39 -18.42 20.04
C ASP A 182 -29.08 -18.10 21.50
N ALA A 183 -28.65 -16.87 21.78
CA ALA A 183 -28.34 -16.40 23.12
C ALA A 183 -29.57 -16.41 24.02
N LYS A 184 -30.72 -15.90 23.55
CA LYS A 184 -32.00 -15.93 24.30
C LYS A 184 -32.44 -17.36 24.61
N THR A 185 -32.30 -18.28 23.68
CA THR A 185 -32.66 -19.70 23.89
C THR A 185 -31.79 -20.35 24.95
N LYS A 186 -30.52 -19.96 25.04
CA LYS A 186 -29.56 -20.51 26.01
C LYS A 186 -29.48 -19.75 27.30
N GLY A 187 -30.18 -18.63 27.46
CA GLY A 187 -30.11 -17.76 28.64
C GLY A 187 -28.77 -17.11 28.89
N ILE A 188 -28.00 -16.85 27.81
CA ILE A 188 -26.66 -16.28 27.84
C ILE A 188 -26.59 -14.94 27.10
N SER A 189 -25.46 -14.22 27.20
CA SER A 189 -25.24 -13.00 26.43
C SER A 189 -25.15 -13.24 24.95
N ASN A 190 -25.68 -12.31 24.14
CA ASN A 190 -25.46 -12.29 22.69
C ASN A 190 -24.09 -11.76 22.30
N CYS A 191 -23.24 -11.37 23.25
CA CYS A 191 -21.79 -11.21 23.01
C CYS A 191 -21.08 -12.50 23.45
N PRO A 192 -20.43 -13.26 22.53
CA PRO A 192 -19.82 -14.56 22.86
C PRO A 192 -18.78 -14.45 23.98
N LEU A 193 -18.04 -13.35 24.04
CA LEU A 193 -17.03 -13.13 25.08
C LEU A 193 -17.66 -12.79 26.44
N CYS A 194 -18.78 -12.05 26.47
CA CYS A 194 -19.52 -11.84 27.71
C CYS A 194 -20.15 -13.15 28.24
N ALA A 195 -20.64 -14.00 27.34
CA ALA A 195 -21.24 -15.28 27.73
C ALA A 195 -20.25 -16.23 28.42
N GLN A 196 -18.95 -16.05 28.21
CA GLN A 196 -17.88 -16.84 28.84
C GLN A 196 -17.37 -16.27 30.16
N THR A 197 -17.84 -15.08 30.57
CA THR A 197 -17.42 -14.46 31.82
C THR A 197 -18.39 -14.82 32.99
N ASP A 198 -17.88 -14.81 34.21
CA ASP A 198 -18.68 -15.07 35.41
C ASP A 198 -19.12 -13.79 36.11
N ASN A 199 -19.53 -12.78 35.32
CA ASN A 199 -20.03 -11.51 35.84
C ASN A 199 -21.50 -11.26 35.43
N ASN A 200 -22.05 -10.14 35.88
CA ASN A 200 -23.44 -9.73 35.60
C ASN A 200 -23.78 -9.51 34.13
N ARG A 201 -22.80 -9.57 33.23
CA ARG A 201 -22.99 -9.46 31.77
C ARG A 201 -23.12 -10.82 31.07
N LYS A 202 -22.98 -11.92 31.79
CA LYS A 202 -23.06 -13.29 31.29
C LYS A 202 -24.38 -13.61 30.56
N SER A 203 -25.48 -13.01 30.99
CA SER A 203 -26.80 -13.14 30.38
C SER A 203 -27.36 -11.87 29.77
N TYR A 204 -26.53 -10.82 29.64
CA TYR A 204 -26.99 -9.53 29.11
C TYR A 204 -27.16 -9.58 27.61
N ILE A 205 -28.32 -9.16 27.09
CA ILE A 205 -28.62 -9.05 25.66
C ILE A 205 -28.42 -7.61 25.22
N TYR A 206 -27.32 -7.37 24.49
CA TYR A 206 -26.98 -6.08 23.90
C TYR A 206 -27.89 -5.75 22.72
N ARG A 207 -28.21 -4.47 22.52
CA ARG A 207 -28.83 -3.96 21.29
C ARG A 207 -27.79 -3.92 20.18
N ILE A 208 -28.23 -3.97 18.91
CA ILE A 208 -27.33 -3.91 17.77
C ILE A 208 -26.44 -2.65 17.76
N THR A 209 -26.95 -1.52 18.28
CA THR A 209 -26.22 -0.25 18.42
C THR A 209 -25.11 -0.27 19.49
N GLU A 210 -25.14 -1.24 20.37
CA GLU A 210 -24.14 -1.47 21.43
C GLU A 210 -23.09 -2.50 21.02
N MET A 211 -23.22 -3.06 19.82
CA MET A 211 -22.35 -4.10 19.28
C MET A 211 -21.68 -3.65 18.00
N GLU A 212 -20.56 -4.30 17.69
CA GLU A 212 -19.80 -4.13 16.46
C GLU A 212 -19.56 -5.49 15.85
N ALA A 213 -19.55 -5.54 14.50
CA ALA A 213 -19.23 -6.76 13.78
C ALA A 213 -17.72 -6.98 13.76
N ASP A 214 -17.33 -8.20 14.00
CA ASP A 214 -15.96 -8.66 14.07
C ASP A 214 -15.80 -9.99 13.33
N HIS A 215 -14.61 -10.28 12.84
CA HIS A 215 -14.29 -11.56 12.23
C HIS A 215 -14.04 -12.63 13.30
N VAL A 216 -14.73 -13.77 13.22
CA VAL A 216 -14.44 -14.93 14.10
C VAL A 216 -13.00 -15.38 13.90
N THR A 217 -12.61 -15.65 12.66
CA THR A 217 -11.24 -15.82 12.23
C THR A 217 -10.78 -14.51 11.65
N ALA A 218 -9.74 -13.90 12.23
CA ALA A 218 -9.21 -12.62 11.76
C ALA A 218 -8.90 -12.69 10.25
N TRP A 219 -9.20 -11.62 9.53
CA TRP A 219 -8.93 -11.54 8.11
C TRP A 219 -7.43 -11.79 7.80
N SER A 220 -6.53 -11.24 8.58
CA SER A 220 -5.07 -11.46 8.50
C SER A 220 -4.65 -12.93 8.64
N LYS A 221 -5.55 -13.78 9.15
CA LYS A 221 -5.37 -15.24 9.29
C LYS A 221 -6.19 -16.03 8.26
N GLY A 222 -6.64 -15.40 7.18
CA GLY A 222 -7.40 -16.03 6.10
C GLY A 222 -8.92 -16.06 6.32
N GLY A 223 -9.45 -15.36 7.30
CA GLY A 223 -10.89 -15.25 7.54
C GLY A 223 -11.60 -14.43 6.47
N LYS A 224 -12.66 -14.95 5.87
CA LYS A 224 -13.46 -14.25 4.85
C LYS A 224 -14.41 -13.22 5.48
N THR A 225 -14.76 -12.17 4.73
CA THR A 225 -15.74 -11.15 5.15
C THR A 225 -17.15 -11.59 4.72
N ASP A 226 -17.62 -12.71 5.25
CA ASP A 226 -18.93 -13.29 5.00
C ASP A 226 -19.73 -13.53 6.29
N LEU A 227 -21.01 -13.92 6.16
CA LEU A 227 -21.89 -14.16 7.31
C LEU A 227 -21.40 -15.30 8.22
N ALA A 228 -20.73 -16.31 7.66
CA ALA A 228 -20.23 -17.45 8.41
C ALA A 228 -19.12 -17.05 9.38
N ASN A 229 -18.29 -16.11 8.95
CA ASN A 229 -17.16 -15.56 9.72
C ASN A 229 -17.50 -14.25 10.46
N CYS A 230 -18.76 -13.81 10.44
CA CYS A 230 -19.22 -12.60 11.14
C CYS A 230 -19.77 -12.95 12.51
N GLN A 231 -19.21 -12.33 13.55
CA GLN A 231 -19.76 -12.31 14.89
C GLN A 231 -20.01 -10.86 15.37
N MET A 232 -20.99 -10.72 16.28
CA MET A 232 -21.26 -9.45 16.92
C MET A 232 -20.64 -9.45 18.31
N LEU A 233 -19.77 -8.50 18.61
CA LEU A 233 -19.18 -8.28 19.93
C LEU A 233 -19.70 -6.99 20.54
N CYS A 234 -19.86 -6.93 21.87
CA CYS A 234 -20.07 -5.64 22.52
C CYS A 234 -18.85 -4.74 22.28
N LYS A 235 -19.06 -3.43 22.19
CA LYS A 235 -18.01 -2.44 21.88
C LYS A 235 -16.77 -2.58 22.74
N MET A 236 -16.93 -2.93 24.01
CA MET A 236 -15.80 -3.15 24.91
C MET A 236 -14.94 -4.34 24.45
N HIS A 237 -15.56 -5.49 24.18
CA HIS A 237 -14.83 -6.69 23.77
C HIS A 237 -14.25 -6.56 22.36
N ASN A 238 -14.94 -5.88 21.45
CA ASN A 238 -14.41 -5.62 20.10
C ASN A 238 -13.10 -4.80 20.17
N ARG A 239 -13.08 -3.73 20.95
CA ARG A 239 -11.89 -2.89 21.15
C ARG A 239 -10.74 -3.64 21.85
N THR A 240 -11.07 -4.51 22.81
CA THR A 240 -10.05 -5.28 23.55
C THR A 240 -9.48 -6.42 22.72
N LYS A 241 -10.29 -7.04 21.85
CA LYS A 241 -9.85 -8.11 20.96
C LYS A 241 -8.83 -7.59 19.93
N GLY A 242 -9.05 -6.39 19.38
CA GLY A 242 -8.19 -5.83 18.34
C GLY A 242 -8.03 -6.79 17.15
N ASN A 243 -6.85 -6.77 16.53
CA ASN A 243 -6.49 -7.65 15.41
C ASN A 243 -5.80 -8.96 15.86
N LYS A 244 -6.15 -9.47 17.03
CA LYS A 244 -5.56 -10.72 17.58
C LYS A 244 -6.11 -11.97 16.91
#